data_908255e1b3fa5734eb86df89fc331d06
#
_entry.id   908255e1b3fa5734eb86df89fc331d06
#
_cell.length_a   1.000
_cell.length_b   1.000
_cell.length_c   1.000
_cell.angle_alpha   90.00
_cell.angle_beta   90.00
_cell.angle_gamma   90.00
#
_symmetry.space_group_name_H-M   'P 1'
#
loop_
_entity.id
_entity.type
_entity.pdbx_description
1 polymer ?
#
loop_
_entity_poly.entity_id
_entity_poly.type
_entity_poly.pdbx_seq_one_letter_code
_entity_poly.pdbx_strand_id
1 'polypeptide(L)'
;FSIMILVALSVAFLSGLKATAPDMKRTGDDYLDSLHLADIQVLSTLGLTDDDITSLRAQDKVEDAEGEYVIDAFASSDSLDAVVKVLSLTGRGINEVLLRDGRMPERADECVVEENMLSLMNIEIGDRITLTPGDDLSDALSQNTYTVVGTVRSPVYLAVERGTSTLGSGTVKAYLYLPREAFTLDYYTAAYVRVSGAAEMTAFYSDYDDYIDAVIDELEPFGDARAQLRHDDLVDEATEKLDDAQKELDDAKAEADEKLGDAQKELNDARRKLDDGWKDYYDGQQELKDARAELDDAKIELDDGEMQYLNGMEEYEDALDEYEKGRAEYEDGLAQYEDGVKELESGEKELAAGRSKLESGQQQLNSLAKTVTDALAGTGSPYAGAPGKLLDDLGRGDSAAIAATDAALGGMRAQ
;
A
#
# COMPACT_ATOMS: atom_id res chain seq x y z
N PHE A 1 -15.13 47.94 60.82
CA PHE A 1 -15.25 46.49 60.66
C PHE A 1 -15.59 46.12 59.20
N SER A 2 -16.63 46.76 58.62
CA SER A 2 -17.10 46.47 57.25
C SER A 2 -16.04 46.74 56.20
N ILE A 3 -15.28 47.85 56.29
CA ILE A 3 -14.19 48.16 55.35
C ILE A 3 -13.05 47.13 55.43
N MET A 4 -12.72 46.70 56.65
CA MET A 4 -11.69 45.69 56.86
C MET A 4 -12.09 44.32 56.23
N ILE A 5 -13.36 43.93 56.39
CA ILE A 5 -13.89 42.72 55.75
C ILE A 5 -13.86 42.85 54.22
N LEU A 6 -14.25 44.01 53.68
CA LEU A 6 -14.29 44.24 52.23
C LEU A 6 -12.88 44.24 51.63
N VAL A 7 -11.91 44.81 52.32
CA VAL A 7 -10.49 44.76 51.92
C VAL A 7 -9.95 43.34 52.00
N ALA A 8 -10.24 42.63 53.10
CA ALA A 8 -9.82 41.23 53.26
C ALA A 8 -10.41 40.34 52.17
N LEU A 9 -11.70 40.51 51.84
CA LEU A 9 -12.38 39.77 50.79
C LEU A 9 -11.78 40.04 49.41
N SER A 10 -11.50 41.36 49.14
CA SER A 10 -10.88 41.77 47.86
C SER A 10 -9.45 41.20 47.71
N VAL A 11 -8.66 41.22 48.76
CA VAL A 11 -7.31 40.64 48.78
C VAL A 11 -7.36 39.12 48.62
N ALA A 12 -8.27 38.46 49.34
CA ALA A 12 -8.46 37.00 49.29
C ALA A 12 -8.90 36.61 47.86
N PHE A 13 -9.86 37.33 47.27
CA PHE A 13 -10.34 37.07 45.92
C PHE A 13 -9.22 37.29 44.89
N LEU A 14 -8.49 38.42 44.98
CA LEU A 14 -7.39 38.70 44.08
C LEU A 14 -6.24 37.71 44.20
N SER A 15 -5.90 37.31 45.42
CA SER A 15 -4.90 36.28 45.71
C SER A 15 -5.31 34.93 45.15
N GLY A 16 -6.57 34.51 45.39
CA GLY A 16 -7.11 33.27 44.86
C GLY A 16 -7.11 33.26 43.32
N LEU A 17 -7.57 34.36 42.72
CA LEU A 17 -7.56 34.49 41.25
C LEU A 17 -6.15 34.44 40.65
N LYS A 18 -5.15 35.06 41.30
CA LYS A 18 -3.76 35.02 40.89
C LYS A 18 -3.10 33.64 41.06
N ALA A 19 -3.53 32.89 42.11
CA ALA A 19 -3.02 31.55 42.37
C ALA A 19 -3.60 30.50 41.40
N THR A 20 -4.81 30.73 40.89
CA THR A 20 -5.54 29.74 40.06
C THR A 20 -4.75 29.35 38.81
N ALA A 21 -4.18 30.31 38.07
CA ALA A 21 -3.46 30.02 36.84
C ALA A 21 -2.17 29.21 37.09
N PRO A 22 -1.29 29.57 38.03
CA PRO A 22 -0.14 28.74 38.36
C PRO A 22 -0.52 27.33 38.87
N ASP A 23 -1.54 27.24 39.71
CA ASP A 23 -2.00 25.94 40.24
C ASP A 23 -2.57 25.04 39.12
N MET A 24 -3.33 25.63 38.20
CA MET A 24 -3.83 24.89 37.02
C MET A 24 -2.70 24.39 36.13
N LYS A 25 -1.72 25.27 35.84
CA LYS A 25 -0.55 24.91 35.06
C LYS A 25 0.20 23.75 35.69
N ARG A 26 0.49 23.86 36.97
CA ARG A 26 1.17 22.81 37.75
C ARG A 26 0.39 21.50 37.76
N THR A 27 -0.92 21.55 38.04
CA THR A 27 -1.76 20.35 38.01
C THR A 27 -1.81 19.69 36.63
N GLY A 28 -1.86 20.51 35.57
CA GLY A 28 -1.78 20.02 34.20
C GLY A 28 -0.43 19.35 33.88
N ASP A 29 0.65 19.98 34.30
CA ASP A 29 2.01 19.50 34.19
C ASP A 29 2.21 18.17 34.93
N ASP A 30 1.90 18.12 36.21
CA ASP A 30 1.93 16.90 37.03
C ASP A 30 1.12 15.73 36.39
N TYR A 31 0.01 16.05 35.75
CA TYR A 31 -0.79 15.06 34.99
C TYR A 31 -0.08 14.56 33.75
N LEU A 32 0.49 15.44 32.92
CA LEU A 32 1.21 15.10 31.71
C LEU A 32 2.47 14.26 32.01
N ASP A 33 3.22 14.69 33.04
CA ASP A 33 4.39 13.98 33.53
C ASP A 33 4.07 12.57 34.04
N SER A 34 2.94 12.43 34.76
CA SER A 34 2.49 11.14 35.28
C SER A 34 2.15 10.13 34.21
N LEU A 35 1.84 10.59 33.00
CA LEU A 35 1.55 9.77 31.81
C LEU A 35 2.68 9.77 30.79
N HIS A 36 3.84 10.32 31.17
CA HIS A 36 5.03 10.40 30.34
C HIS A 36 4.74 10.97 28.94
N LEU A 37 3.99 12.08 28.88
CA LEU A 37 3.72 12.74 27.61
C LEU A 37 5.04 13.07 26.92
N ALA A 38 5.12 12.76 25.64
CA ALA A 38 6.29 13.10 24.84
C ALA A 38 6.45 14.60 24.65
N ASP A 39 7.69 15.07 24.67
CA ASP A 39 8.04 16.48 24.46
C ASP A 39 8.07 16.84 22.97
N ILE A 40 8.48 15.88 22.13
CA ILE A 40 8.61 16.07 20.67
C ILE A 40 7.89 14.95 19.94
N GLN A 41 7.12 15.32 18.92
CA GLN A 41 6.58 14.39 17.94
C GLN A 41 7.36 14.52 16.63
N VAL A 42 7.91 13.40 16.15
CA VAL A 42 8.56 13.31 14.85
C VAL A 42 7.61 12.67 13.86
N LEU A 43 7.37 13.35 12.77
CA LEU A 43 6.54 12.86 11.66
C LEU A 43 7.39 12.65 10.43
N SER A 44 7.16 11.55 9.72
CA SER A 44 7.80 11.28 8.44
C SER A 44 6.75 10.90 7.40
N THR A 45 6.83 11.52 6.23
CA THR A 45 5.98 11.15 5.08
C THR A 45 6.38 9.83 4.44
N LEU A 46 7.59 9.35 4.75
CA LEU A 46 8.17 8.09 4.23
C LEU A 46 8.13 6.96 5.26
N GLY A 47 7.51 7.21 6.42
CA GLY A 47 7.56 6.31 7.57
C GLY A 47 8.91 6.34 8.29
N LEU A 48 8.94 5.76 9.47
CA LEU A 48 10.12 5.65 10.34
C LEU A 48 10.40 4.17 10.59
N THR A 49 11.65 3.77 10.52
CA THR A 49 12.09 2.39 10.76
C THR A 49 12.52 2.17 12.21
N ASP A 50 12.70 0.92 12.62
CA ASP A 50 13.31 0.57 13.91
C ASP A 50 14.73 1.16 14.09
N ASP A 51 15.48 1.25 12.98
CA ASP A 51 16.81 1.86 12.96
C ASP A 51 16.73 3.38 13.18
N ASP A 52 15.69 4.05 12.65
CA ASP A 52 15.45 5.47 12.90
C ASP A 52 15.18 5.72 14.38
N ILE A 53 14.30 4.91 14.98
CA ILE A 53 13.95 5.03 16.40
C ILE A 53 15.16 4.72 17.27
N THR A 54 15.93 3.70 16.94
CA THR A 54 17.14 3.33 17.70
C THR A 54 18.21 4.42 17.60
N SER A 55 18.40 4.98 16.41
CA SER A 55 19.34 6.07 16.17
C SER A 55 18.90 7.36 16.85
N LEU A 56 17.58 7.63 16.92
CA LEU A 56 16.99 8.77 17.61
C LEU A 56 17.24 8.68 19.12
N ARG A 57 17.08 7.51 19.72
CA ARG A 57 17.39 7.27 21.14
C ARG A 57 18.85 7.49 21.50
N ALA A 58 19.74 7.31 20.52
CA ALA A 58 21.19 7.49 20.75
C ALA A 58 21.63 8.96 20.65
N GLN A 59 20.71 9.90 20.33
CA GLN A 59 21.05 11.31 20.25
C GLN A 59 21.21 11.93 21.64
N ASP A 60 22.11 12.91 21.72
CA ASP A 60 22.25 13.71 22.94
C ASP A 60 20.93 14.39 23.29
N LYS A 61 20.63 14.54 24.57
CA LYS A 61 19.39 15.10 25.14
C LYS A 61 18.12 14.29 24.88
N VAL A 62 18.15 13.20 24.16
CA VAL A 62 17.03 12.25 24.09
C VAL A 62 17.10 11.34 25.30
N GLU A 63 16.07 11.37 26.15
CA GLU A 63 15.91 10.44 27.28
C GLU A 63 15.44 9.07 26.78
N ASP A 64 14.38 9.08 25.99
CA ASP A 64 13.83 7.91 25.30
C ASP A 64 13.06 8.32 24.06
N ALA A 65 12.86 7.40 23.12
CA ALA A 65 12.02 7.60 21.95
C ALA A 65 11.31 6.30 21.58
N GLU A 66 10.10 6.41 21.08
CA GLU A 66 9.28 5.28 20.66
C GLU A 66 8.58 5.57 19.33
N GLY A 67 8.65 4.59 18.41
CA GLY A 67 7.85 4.62 17.19
C GLY A 67 6.42 4.15 17.46
N GLU A 68 5.44 4.80 16.87
CA GLU A 68 4.02 4.54 17.06
C GLU A 68 3.31 4.42 15.71
N TYR A 69 2.27 3.56 15.68
CA TYR A 69 1.36 3.47 14.56
C TYR A 69 0.16 4.37 14.86
N VAL A 70 -0.06 5.34 13.99
CA VAL A 70 -1.20 6.26 14.05
C VAL A 70 -1.84 6.30 12.68
N ILE A 71 -3.04 5.76 12.56
CA ILE A 71 -3.78 5.72 11.29
C ILE A 71 -5.19 6.26 11.48
N ASP A 72 -5.78 6.72 10.40
CA ASP A 72 -7.19 7.09 10.34
C ASP A 72 -8.01 5.92 9.84
N ALA A 73 -9.15 5.66 10.47
CA ALA A 73 -10.07 4.62 10.05
C ALA A 73 -11.54 5.05 10.24
N PHE A 74 -12.42 4.42 9.48
CA PHE A 74 -13.82 4.39 9.85
C PHE A 74 -14.02 3.33 10.91
N ALA A 75 -14.62 3.73 12.04
CA ALA A 75 -15.13 2.80 13.02
C ALA A 75 -16.63 2.64 12.78
N SER A 76 -17.05 1.40 12.57
CA SER A 76 -18.46 1.04 12.35
C SER A 76 -18.96 0.19 13.49
N SER A 77 -20.15 0.54 13.99
CA SER A 77 -20.96 -0.27 14.90
C SER A 77 -22.29 -0.59 14.24
N ASP A 78 -23.15 -1.36 14.91
CA ASP A 78 -24.49 -1.67 14.38
C ASP A 78 -25.35 -0.43 14.12
N SER A 79 -25.00 0.72 14.66
CA SER A 79 -25.82 1.93 14.68
C SER A 79 -25.21 3.14 13.97
N LEU A 80 -23.89 3.25 13.90
CA LEU A 80 -23.20 4.48 13.48
C LEU A 80 -21.81 4.19 12.90
N ASP A 81 -21.40 5.06 11.98
CA ASP A 81 -20.03 5.14 11.48
C ASP A 81 -19.38 6.46 11.93
N ALA A 82 -18.13 6.40 12.35
CA ALA A 82 -17.36 7.57 12.72
C ALA A 82 -15.91 7.46 12.23
N VAL A 83 -15.31 8.59 11.88
CA VAL A 83 -13.86 8.66 11.61
C VAL A 83 -13.14 8.74 12.95
N VAL A 84 -12.21 7.83 13.17
CA VAL A 84 -11.43 7.70 14.39
C VAL A 84 -9.94 7.66 14.11
N LYS A 85 -9.14 8.08 15.09
CA LYS A 85 -7.71 7.78 15.16
C LYS A 85 -7.51 6.42 15.80
N VAL A 86 -6.76 5.58 15.14
CA VAL A 86 -6.34 4.27 15.65
C VAL A 86 -4.86 4.35 15.95
N LEU A 87 -4.51 4.16 17.23
CA LEU A 87 -3.14 4.28 17.72
C LEU A 87 -2.67 2.94 18.28
N SER A 88 -1.38 2.70 18.22
CA SER A 88 -0.77 1.57 18.93
C SER A 88 -0.59 1.89 20.41
N LEU A 89 -0.73 0.88 21.26
CA LEU A 89 -0.33 1.00 22.65
C LEU A 89 1.19 1.15 22.76
N THR A 90 1.63 1.97 23.71
CA THR A 90 3.05 2.16 24.01
C THR A 90 3.69 0.87 24.50
N GLY A 91 4.91 0.59 24.07
CA GLY A 91 5.74 -0.50 24.56
C GLY A 91 6.82 -0.05 25.54
N ARG A 92 7.09 1.26 25.60
CA ARG A 92 8.13 1.86 26.43
C ARG A 92 7.61 2.85 27.47
N GLY A 93 6.32 3.06 27.52
CA GLY A 93 5.69 3.95 28.51
C GLY A 93 5.72 5.43 28.11
N ILE A 94 5.92 5.78 26.85
CA ILE A 94 5.75 7.14 26.36
C ILE A 94 4.27 7.31 25.97
N ASN A 95 3.64 8.43 26.35
CA ASN A 95 2.22 8.71 26.11
C ASN A 95 1.29 7.64 26.70
N GLU A 96 1.56 7.20 27.93
CA GLU A 96 0.74 6.20 28.61
C GLU A 96 -0.72 6.63 28.69
N VAL A 97 -1.62 5.70 28.39
CA VAL A 97 -3.05 5.96 28.50
C VAL A 97 -3.56 5.65 29.91
N LEU A 98 -4.44 6.49 30.42
CA LEU A 98 -5.08 6.27 31.71
C LEU A 98 -6.32 5.41 31.53
N LEU A 99 -6.28 4.15 32.00
CA LEU A 99 -7.45 3.28 32.03
C LEU A 99 -8.53 3.88 32.93
N ARG A 100 -9.77 3.95 32.46
CA ARG A 100 -10.93 4.48 33.16
C ARG A 100 -11.85 3.36 33.61
N ASP A 101 -12.30 2.53 32.69
CA ASP A 101 -13.18 1.40 32.95
C ASP A 101 -12.72 0.18 32.17
N GLY A 102 -13.05 -1.03 32.68
CA GLY A 102 -12.65 -2.29 32.04
C GLY A 102 -11.22 -2.67 32.33
N ARG A 103 -10.51 -3.13 31.30
CA ARG A 103 -9.11 -3.56 31.36
C ARG A 103 -8.34 -3.16 30.10
N MET A 104 -7.02 -3.24 30.17
CA MET A 104 -6.17 -3.12 28.97
C MET A 104 -6.30 -4.37 28.09
N PRO A 105 -6.06 -4.23 26.77
CA PRO A 105 -6.03 -5.35 25.84
C PRO A 105 -4.93 -6.36 26.20
N GLU A 106 -5.26 -7.64 26.12
CA GLU A 106 -4.34 -8.76 26.31
C GLU A 106 -4.11 -9.55 25.01
N ARG A 107 -4.94 -9.31 24.00
CA ARG A 107 -4.91 -9.99 22.72
C ARG A 107 -4.99 -8.99 21.57
N ALA A 108 -4.47 -9.41 20.42
CA ALA A 108 -4.45 -8.57 19.21
C ALA A 108 -5.86 -8.21 18.66
N ASP A 109 -6.91 -8.96 19.06
CA ASP A 109 -8.30 -8.72 18.66
C ASP A 109 -9.09 -7.85 19.67
N GLU A 110 -8.40 -7.24 20.61
CA GLU A 110 -8.98 -6.38 21.65
C GLU A 110 -8.55 -4.93 21.45
N CYS A 111 -9.40 -4.00 21.88
CA CYS A 111 -9.09 -2.57 21.84
C CYS A 111 -9.57 -1.88 23.11
N VAL A 112 -8.97 -0.73 23.41
CA VAL A 112 -9.49 0.25 24.37
C VAL A 112 -9.84 1.52 23.62
N VAL A 113 -10.96 2.12 23.98
CA VAL A 113 -11.54 3.26 23.27
C VAL A 113 -11.56 4.50 24.15
N GLU A 114 -11.62 5.67 23.55
CA GLU A 114 -11.92 6.90 24.29
C GLU A 114 -13.23 6.77 25.05
N GLU A 115 -13.27 7.26 26.31
CA GLU A 115 -14.46 7.20 27.18
C GLU A 115 -15.73 7.71 26.47
N ASN A 116 -15.62 8.80 25.70
CA ASN A 116 -16.74 9.37 24.97
C ASN A 116 -17.21 8.53 23.77
N MET A 117 -16.36 7.65 23.26
CA MET A 117 -16.67 6.83 22.09
C MET A 117 -17.80 5.84 22.36
N LEU A 118 -17.95 5.35 23.62
CA LEU A 118 -19.06 4.48 23.99
C LEU A 118 -20.41 5.15 23.69
N SER A 119 -20.57 6.40 24.14
CA SER A 119 -21.79 7.17 23.90
C SER A 119 -21.94 7.59 22.44
N LEU A 120 -20.83 7.94 21.77
CA LEU A 120 -20.82 8.36 20.36
C LEU A 120 -21.27 7.25 19.43
N MET A 121 -20.78 6.03 19.66
CA MET A 121 -21.03 4.87 18.80
C MET A 121 -22.20 4.01 19.32
N ASN A 122 -22.79 4.36 20.48
CA ASN A 122 -23.81 3.58 21.15
C ASN A 122 -23.41 2.11 21.38
N ILE A 123 -22.22 1.93 21.96
CA ILE A 123 -21.60 0.64 22.28
C ILE A 123 -21.28 0.55 23.77
N GLU A 124 -21.06 -0.68 24.25
CA GLU A 124 -20.65 -0.99 25.61
C GLU A 124 -19.32 -1.77 25.63
N ILE A 125 -18.68 -1.84 26.79
CA ILE A 125 -17.52 -2.71 26.98
C ILE A 125 -17.96 -4.16 26.79
N GLY A 126 -17.29 -4.87 25.89
CA GLY A 126 -17.63 -6.23 25.43
C GLY A 126 -18.18 -6.28 24.02
N ASP A 127 -18.64 -5.15 23.47
CA ASP A 127 -19.11 -5.07 22.09
C ASP A 127 -17.96 -5.10 21.09
N ARG A 128 -18.31 -5.35 19.84
CA ARG A 128 -17.36 -5.39 18.72
C ARG A 128 -17.53 -4.17 17.83
N ILE A 129 -16.41 -3.64 17.41
CA ILE A 129 -16.34 -2.56 16.42
C ILE A 129 -15.57 -3.05 15.19
N THR A 130 -15.97 -2.59 14.02
CA THR A 130 -15.26 -2.85 12.77
C THR A 130 -14.50 -1.60 12.38
N LEU A 131 -13.21 -1.77 12.10
CA LEU A 131 -12.31 -0.70 11.63
C LEU A 131 -12.02 -0.91 10.15
N THR A 132 -12.19 0.15 9.37
CA THR A 132 -11.83 0.19 7.96
C THR A 132 -10.84 1.33 7.75
N PRO A 133 -9.53 1.05 7.66
CA PRO A 133 -8.52 2.07 7.35
C PRO A 133 -8.79 2.72 5.99
N GLY A 134 -8.17 3.88 5.74
CA GLY A 134 -8.22 4.52 4.43
C GLY A 134 -7.60 3.67 3.33
N ASP A 135 -7.96 3.94 2.08
CA ASP A 135 -7.56 3.13 0.91
C ASP A 135 -6.03 2.95 0.80
N ASP A 136 -5.25 3.97 1.15
CA ASP A 136 -3.78 3.93 1.12
C ASP A 136 -3.18 3.03 2.22
N LEU A 137 -3.94 2.66 3.23
CA LEU A 137 -3.55 1.88 4.40
C LEU A 137 -4.51 0.70 4.64
N SER A 138 -5.17 0.19 3.61
CA SER A 138 -6.15 -0.90 3.70
C SER A 138 -5.63 -2.14 4.42
N ASP A 139 -4.34 -2.41 4.28
CA ASP A 139 -3.65 -3.56 4.85
C ASP A 139 -2.90 -3.24 6.16
N ALA A 140 -3.12 -2.06 6.75
CA ALA A 140 -2.40 -1.62 7.95
C ALA A 140 -2.75 -2.41 9.21
N LEU A 141 -3.89 -3.11 9.21
CA LEU A 141 -4.38 -3.88 10.35
C LEU A 141 -4.45 -5.37 10.01
N SER A 142 -4.03 -6.21 10.95
CA SER A 142 -4.07 -7.68 10.81
C SER A 142 -5.50 -8.24 10.74
N GLN A 143 -6.48 -7.48 11.22
CA GLN A 143 -7.91 -7.81 11.16
C GLN A 143 -8.76 -6.53 11.24
N ASN A 144 -10.03 -6.65 10.89
CA ASN A 144 -10.92 -5.49 10.82
C ASN A 144 -11.88 -5.36 12.02
N THR A 145 -11.99 -6.38 12.87
CA THR A 145 -12.98 -6.38 13.94
C THR A 145 -12.31 -6.59 15.28
N TYR A 146 -12.59 -5.69 16.22
CA TYR A 146 -11.98 -5.64 17.56
C TYR A 146 -13.04 -5.63 18.63
N THR A 147 -12.74 -6.26 19.78
CA THR A 147 -13.60 -6.26 20.95
C THR A 147 -13.17 -5.13 21.87
N VAL A 148 -14.10 -4.28 22.25
CA VAL A 148 -13.87 -3.19 23.21
C VAL A 148 -13.76 -3.79 24.61
N VAL A 149 -12.57 -3.72 25.23
CA VAL A 149 -12.34 -4.31 26.57
C VAL A 149 -12.19 -3.28 27.68
N GLY A 150 -12.09 -2.01 27.32
CA GLY A 150 -12.01 -0.93 28.30
C GLY A 150 -12.05 0.45 27.66
N THR A 151 -12.09 1.46 28.50
CA THR A 151 -12.03 2.86 28.12
C THR A 151 -10.80 3.53 28.70
N VAL A 152 -10.24 4.47 27.91
CA VAL A 152 -9.02 5.19 28.28
C VAL A 152 -9.14 6.68 28.05
N ARG A 153 -8.27 7.43 28.73
CA ARG A 153 -7.92 8.82 28.40
C ARG A 153 -6.46 8.88 27.98
N SER A 154 -6.21 9.60 26.90
CA SER A 154 -4.88 9.81 26.36
C SER A 154 -4.36 11.20 26.73
N PRO A 155 -3.10 11.35 27.13
CA PRO A 155 -2.50 12.65 27.33
C PRO A 155 -2.31 13.42 26.03
N VAL A 156 -2.23 12.73 24.88
CA VAL A 156 -2.08 13.35 23.55
C VAL A 156 -3.36 14.07 23.12
N TYR A 157 -4.54 13.63 23.57
CA TYR A 157 -5.84 14.17 23.15
C TYR A 157 -6.59 14.84 24.30
N LEU A 158 -6.04 15.94 24.84
CA LEU A 158 -6.69 16.72 25.91
C LEU A 158 -7.81 17.63 25.38
N ALA A 159 -7.66 18.14 24.16
CA ALA A 159 -8.68 18.99 23.53
C ALA A 159 -9.93 18.19 23.14
N VAL A 160 -11.07 18.87 23.03
CA VAL A 160 -12.31 18.25 22.54
C VAL A 160 -12.17 17.90 21.04
N GLU A 161 -11.41 18.70 20.30
CA GLU A 161 -11.10 18.43 18.91
C GLU A 161 -10.00 17.36 18.80
N ARG A 162 -10.25 16.31 18.02
CA ARG A 162 -9.35 15.17 17.84
C ARG A 162 -8.48 15.27 16.58
N GLY A 163 -8.54 16.44 15.92
CA GLY A 163 -7.82 16.71 14.68
C GLY A 163 -8.64 16.46 13.42
N THR A 164 -7.95 16.51 12.30
CA THR A 164 -8.52 16.33 10.96
C THR A 164 -8.07 15.00 10.36
N SER A 165 -8.83 14.52 9.38
CA SER A 165 -8.57 13.31 8.60
C SER A 165 -8.83 13.58 7.13
N THR A 166 -8.27 12.78 6.26
CA THR A 166 -8.63 12.76 4.83
C THR A 166 -9.89 11.91 4.59
N LEU A 167 -10.36 11.19 5.62
CA LEU A 167 -11.52 10.29 5.52
C LEU A 167 -12.83 11.03 5.80
N GLY A 168 -13.89 10.58 5.14
CA GLY A 168 -15.26 10.98 5.40
C GLY A 168 -15.47 12.50 5.38
N SER A 169 -15.96 13.06 6.49
CA SER A 169 -16.21 14.50 6.65
C SER A 169 -14.95 15.32 6.96
N GLY A 170 -13.79 14.69 7.05
CA GLY A 170 -12.53 15.33 7.43
C GLY A 170 -12.37 15.62 8.92
N THR A 171 -13.30 15.16 9.78
CA THR A 171 -13.25 15.40 11.22
C THR A 171 -13.12 14.11 11.98
N VAL A 172 -12.07 13.97 12.76
CA VAL A 172 -11.91 12.86 13.71
C VAL A 172 -12.85 13.03 14.89
N LYS A 173 -13.62 12.02 15.21
CA LYS A 173 -14.64 12.06 16.27
C LYS A 173 -14.19 11.46 17.59
N ALA A 174 -13.31 10.47 17.54
CA ALA A 174 -12.78 9.78 18.70
C ALA A 174 -11.41 9.15 18.37
N TYR A 175 -10.80 8.55 19.36
CA TYR A 175 -9.60 7.73 19.21
C TYR A 175 -9.76 6.40 19.95
N LEU A 176 -8.95 5.44 19.51
CA LEU A 176 -8.84 4.14 20.20
C LEU A 176 -7.41 3.61 20.08
N TYR A 177 -7.09 2.69 20.95
CA TYR A 177 -5.78 2.06 21.00
C TYR A 177 -5.90 0.56 20.78
N LEU A 178 -4.99 0.04 19.96
CA LEU A 178 -4.80 -1.38 19.68
C LEU A 178 -3.44 -1.84 20.21
N PRO A 179 -3.30 -3.12 20.54
CA PRO A 179 -1.97 -3.72 20.71
C PRO A 179 -1.11 -3.52 19.45
N ARG A 180 0.20 -3.41 19.62
CA ARG A 180 1.15 -3.22 18.49
C ARG A 180 1.05 -4.34 17.47
N GLU A 181 0.79 -5.56 17.91
CA GLU A 181 0.66 -6.76 17.09
C GLU A 181 -0.60 -6.75 16.19
N ALA A 182 -1.50 -5.82 16.41
CA ALA A 182 -2.65 -5.60 15.53
C ALA A 182 -2.28 -4.87 14.22
N PHE A 183 -1.13 -4.20 14.19
CA PHE A 183 -0.64 -3.50 13.01
C PHE A 183 0.28 -4.38 12.17
N THR A 184 0.19 -4.25 10.86
CA THR A 184 0.96 -5.00 9.85
C THR A 184 1.96 -4.15 9.10
N LEU A 185 2.00 -2.85 9.43
CA LEU A 185 2.95 -1.90 8.83
C LEU A 185 4.38 -2.25 9.26
N ASP A 186 5.31 -2.21 8.33
CA ASP A 186 6.74 -2.40 8.52
C ASP A 186 7.50 -1.09 8.82
N TYR A 187 6.76 0.00 9.04
CA TYR A 187 7.28 1.31 9.42
C TYR A 187 6.32 1.99 10.39
N TYR A 188 6.86 2.83 11.28
CA TYR A 188 6.07 3.67 12.16
C TYR A 188 5.60 4.93 11.45
N THR A 189 4.39 5.38 11.76
CA THR A 189 3.81 6.60 11.18
C THR A 189 4.20 7.85 11.96
N ALA A 190 4.60 7.69 13.22
CA ALA A 190 5.09 8.75 14.08
C ALA A 190 6.16 8.21 15.04
N ALA A 191 7.00 9.08 15.56
CA ALA A 191 7.82 8.79 16.72
C ALA A 191 7.62 9.87 17.78
N TYR A 192 7.66 9.46 19.02
CA TYR A 192 7.53 10.32 20.19
C TYR A 192 8.82 10.29 21.00
N VAL A 193 9.28 11.46 21.39
CA VAL A 193 10.57 11.65 22.05
C VAL A 193 10.34 12.29 23.40
N ARG A 194 10.97 11.73 24.44
CA ARG A 194 11.15 12.38 25.73
C ARG A 194 12.53 13.00 25.78
N VAL A 195 12.58 14.26 26.18
CA VAL A 195 13.81 15.05 26.26
C VAL A 195 14.36 15.00 27.67
N SER A 196 15.63 14.71 27.79
CA SER A 196 16.32 14.67 29.09
C SER A 196 16.20 16.00 29.83
N GLY A 197 15.68 16.00 31.04
CA GLY A 197 15.50 17.19 31.86
C GLY A 197 14.25 18.02 31.56
N ALA A 198 13.47 17.68 30.55
CA ALA A 198 12.20 18.37 30.24
C ALA A 198 11.17 18.19 31.35
N ALA A 199 11.06 17.00 31.93
CA ALA A 199 10.16 16.68 33.03
C ALA A 199 10.46 17.45 34.34
N GLU A 200 11.60 18.11 34.46
CA GLU A 200 11.92 19.00 35.59
C GLU A 200 11.43 20.43 35.37
N MET A 201 10.92 20.73 34.17
CA MET A 201 10.41 22.03 33.74
C MET A 201 8.88 21.98 33.65
N THR A 202 8.22 23.08 33.82
CA THR A 202 6.76 23.12 33.64
C THR A 202 6.41 23.43 32.18
N ALA A 203 5.74 22.48 31.51
CA ALA A 203 5.41 22.51 30.10
C ALA A 203 4.57 23.72 29.62
N PHE A 204 4.00 24.52 30.57
CA PHE A 204 3.18 25.68 30.26
C PHE A 204 3.91 27.03 30.37
N TYR A 205 5.23 27.04 30.42
CA TYR A 205 6.07 28.23 30.49
C TYR A 205 7.04 28.29 29.29
N SER A 206 7.40 29.49 28.91
CA SER A 206 8.30 29.75 27.79
C SER A 206 9.67 29.12 27.91
N ASP A 207 10.17 28.94 29.14
CA ASP A 207 11.47 28.32 29.40
C ASP A 207 11.50 26.84 28.91
N TYR A 208 10.36 26.16 29.03
CA TYR A 208 10.20 24.81 28.46
C TYR A 208 10.18 24.86 26.93
N ASP A 209 9.38 25.77 26.36
CA ASP A 209 9.29 25.94 24.90
C ASP A 209 10.67 26.27 24.30
N ASP A 210 11.40 27.25 24.91
CA ASP A 210 12.75 27.64 24.47
C ASP A 210 13.73 26.46 24.58
N TYR A 211 13.60 25.62 25.60
CA TYR A 211 14.45 24.45 25.78
C TYR A 211 14.18 23.36 24.73
N ILE A 212 12.90 23.07 24.51
CA ILE A 212 12.51 22.05 23.51
C ILE A 212 12.87 22.53 22.10
N ASP A 213 12.64 23.78 21.76
CA ASP A 213 13.02 24.38 20.48
C ASP A 213 14.53 24.24 20.23
N ALA A 214 15.37 24.50 21.26
CA ALA A 214 16.83 24.31 21.15
C ALA A 214 17.22 22.85 20.93
N VAL A 215 16.47 21.91 21.51
CA VAL A 215 16.72 20.47 21.28
C VAL A 215 16.28 20.06 19.88
N ILE A 216 15.16 20.62 19.39
CA ILE A 216 14.68 20.41 18.01
C ILE A 216 15.74 20.89 17.02
N ASP A 217 16.29 22.09 17.21
CA ASP A 217 17.35 22.65 16.36
C ASP A 217 18.61 21.76 16.32
N GLU A 218 18.95 21.13 17.45
CA GLU A 218 20.07 20.18 17.53
C GLU A 218 19.77 18.85 16.84
N LEU A 219 18.51 18.40 16.85
CA LEU A 219 18.06 17.14 16.22
C LEU A 219 17.77 17.28 14.71
N GLU A 220 17.52 18.51 14.22
CA GLU A 220 17.15 18.74 12.82
C GLU A 220 18.18 18.17 11.82
N PRO A 221 19.51 18.39 11.96
CA PRO A 221 20.47 17.81 11.03
C PRO A 221 20.51 16.27 11.06
N PHE A 222 20.24 15.68 12.22
CA PHE A 222 20.11 14.24 12.34
C PHE A 222 18.84 13.76 11.60
N GLY A 223 17.72 14.44 11.80
CA GLY A 223 16.47 14.17 11.12
C GLY A 223 16.63 14.22 9.59
N ASP A 224 17.30 15.24 9.07
CA ASP A 224 17.60 15.40 7.65
C ASP A 224 18.44 14.25 7.09
N ALA A 225 19.49 13.85 7.82
CA ALA A 225 20.32 12.73 7.42
C ALA A 225 19.52 11.41 7.38
N ARG A 226 18.65 11.16 8.37
CA ARG A 226 17.78 9.97 8.39
C ARG A 226 16.73 9.97 7.27
N ALA A 227 16.18 11.15 6.96
CA ALA A 227 15.27 11.31 5.84
C ALA A 227 15.92 10.98 4.51
N GLN A 228 17.18 11.40 4.31
CA GLN A 228 17.94 11.05 3.12
C GLN A 228 18.14 9.53 3.02
N LEU A 229 18.59 8.89 4.10
CA LEU A 229 18.78 7.44 4.12
C LEU A 229 17.47 6.71 3.80
N ARG A 230 16.37 7.10 4.44
CA ARG A 230 15.05 6.50 4.17
C ARG A 230 14.59 6.69 2.73
N HIS A 231 14.84 7.87 2.17
CA HIS A 231 14.57 8.15 0.77
C HIS A 231 15.37 7.22 -0.15
N ASP A 232 16.66 7.08 0.11
CA ASP A 232 17.56 6.24 -0.70
C ASP A 232 17.15 4.76 -0.61
N ASP A 233 16.84 4.25 0.59
CA ASP A 233 16.33 2.89 0.80
C ASP A 233 15.04 2.65 0.00
N LEU A 234 14.08 3.59 0.02
CA LEU A 234 12.83 3.46 -0.72
C LEU A 234 13.02 3.54 -2.24
N VAL A 235 13.98 4.34 -2.70
CA VAL A 235 14.33 4.39 -4.14
C VAL A 235 14.97 3.08 -4.58
N ASP A 236 15.86 2.53 -3.76
CA ASP A 236 16.50 1.24 -4.03
C ASP A 236 15.47 0.11 -4.05
N GLU A 237 14.57 0.04 -3.06
CA GLU A 237 13.48 -0.94 -3.02
C GLU A 237 12.52 -0.79 -4.21
N ALA A 238 12.16 0.43 -4.58
CA ALA A 238 11.32 0.69 -5.74
C ALA A 238 12.01 0.30 -7.05
N THR A 239 13.33 0.51 -7.14
CA THR A 239 14.15 0.14 -8.29
C THR A 239 14.24 -1.38 -8.41
N GLU A 240 14.48 -2.09 -7.31
CA GLU A 240 14.51 -3.56 -7.29
C GLU A 240 13.18 -4.16 -7.74
N LYS A 241 12.06 -3.66 -7.20
CA LYS A 241 10.71 -4.08 -7.62
C LYS A 241 10.44 -3.79 -9.12
N LEU A 242 10.98 -2.69 -9.62
CA LEU A 242 10.86 -2.32 -11.03
C LEU A 242 11.67 -3.28 -11.93
N ASP A 243 12.90 -3.59 -11.52
CA ASP A 243 13.78 -4.53 -12.22
C ASP A 243 13.20 -5.95 -12.23
N ASP A 244 12.64 -6.40 -11.10
CA ASP A 244 11.95 -7.68 -11.00
C ASP A 244 10.71 -7.72 -11.91
N ALA A 245 9.87 -6.69 -11.88
CA ALA A 245 8.70 -6.59 -12.76
C ALA A 245 9.10 -6.52 -14.26
N GLN A 246 10.19 -5.84 -14.58
CA GLN A 246 10.73 -5.80 -15.95
C GLN A 246 11.22 -7.18 -16.38
N LYS A 247 11.89 -7.91 -15.50
CA LYS A 247 12.35 -9.27 -15.78
C LYS A 247 11.17 -10.23 -15.99
N GLU A 248 10.16 -10.20 -15.11
CA GLU A 248 8.93 -10.98 -15.32
C GLU A 248 8.25 -10.67 -16.64
N LEU A 249 8.24 -9.39 -17.04
CA LEU A 249 7.69 -8.95 -18.32
C LEU A 249 8.51 -9.49 -19.51
N ASP A 250 9.83 -9.47 -19.41
CA ASP A 250 10.71 -9.96 -20.47
C ASP A 250 10.66 -11.49 -20.59
N ASP A 251 10.57 -12.20 -19.46
CA ASP A 251 10.35 -13.65 -19.41
C ASP A 251 8.98 -14.03 -20.02
N ALA A 252 7.92 -13.29 -19.66
CA ALA A 252 6.58 -13.51 -20.22
C ALA A 252 6.52 -13.22 -21.74
N LYS A 253 7.26 -12.21 -22.22
CA LYS A 253 7.40 -11.95 -23.67
C LYS A 253 8.15 -13.07 -24.37
N ALA A 254 9.26 -13.54 -23.79
CA ALA A 254 10.05 -14.62 -24.37
C ALA A 254 9.21 -15.92 -24.49
N GLU A 255 8.44 -16.25 -23.46
CA GLU A 255 7.51 -17.38 -23.47
C GLU A 255 6.39 -17.20 -24.51
N ALA A 256 5.84 -15.99 -24.64
CA ALA A 256 4.85 -15.69 -25.67
C ALA A 256 5.42 -15.80 -27.09
N ASP A 257 6.63 -15.31 -27.31
CA ASP A 257 7.32 -15.38 -28.61
C ASP A 257 7.69 -16.84 -28.97
N GLU A 258 8.12 -17.66 -27.99
CA GLU A 258 8.37 -19.09 -28.19
C GLU A 258 7.08 -19.83 -28.58
N LYS A 259 5.98 -19.64 -27.81
CA LYS A 259 4.68 -20.24 -28.11
C LYS A 259 4.12 -19.80 -29.46
N LEU A 260 4.29 -18.52 -29.80
CA LEU A 260 3.88 -17.99 -31.10
C LEU A 260 4.73 -18.59 -32.25
N GLY A 261 6.02 -18.73 -32.02
CA GLY A 261 6.94 -19.37 -32.96
C GLY A 261 6.59 -20.84 -33.20
N ASP A 262 6.27 -21.57 -32.15
CA ASP A 262 5.86 -22.97 -32.26
C ASP A 262 4.50 -23.14 -32.94
N ALA A 263 3.51 -22.30 -32.54
CA ALA A 263 2.20 -22.28 -33.21
C ALA A 263 2.33 -21.93 -34.73
N GLN A 264 3.23 -21.02 -35.06
CA GLN A 264 3.49 -20.66 -36.44
C GLN A 264 4.15 -21.81 -37.24
N LYS A 265 5.06 -22.59 -36.60
CA LYS A 265 5.63 -23.82 -37.20
C LYS A 265 4.58 -24.88 -37.45
N GLU A 266 3.74 -25.14 -36.38
CA GLU A 266 2.63 -26.10 -36.49
C GLU A 266 1.65 -25.71 -37.62
N LEU A 267 1.32 -24.41 -37.72
CA LEU A 267 0.47 -23.89 -38.79
C LEU A 267 1.09 -24.09 -40.17
N ASN A 268 2.37 -23.84 -40.28
CA ASN A 268 3.09 -24.04 -41.54
C ASN A 268 3.19 -25.51 -41.92
N ASP A 269 3.39 -26.40 -40.95
CA ASP A 269 3.41 -27.84 -41.15
C ASP A 269 2.00 -28.37 -41.49
N ALA A 270 0.97 -27.84 -40.84
CA ALA A 270 -0.40 -28.17 -41.19
C ALA A 270 -0.78 -27.69 -42.61
N ARG A 271 -0.32 -26.48 -43.02
CA ARG A 271 -0.50 -25.99 -44.39
C ARG A 271 0.20 -26.88 -45.40
N ARG A 272 1.47 -27.28 -45.17
CA ARG A 272 2.17 -28.21 -46.05
C ARG A 272 1.44 -29.55 -46.17
N LYS A 273 1.00 -30.11 -45.03
CA LYS A 273 0.19 -31.36 -45.06
C LYS A 273 -1.12 -31.18 -45.82
N LEU A 274 -1.75 -30.02 -45.70
CA LEU A 274 -2.95 -29.72 -46.46
C LEU A 274 -2.66 -29.57 -47.98
N ASP A 275 -1.59 -28.87 -48.32
CA ASP A 275 -1.18 -28.70 -49.71
C ASP A 275 -0.76 -30.06 -50.36
N ASP A 276 -0.02 -30.89 -49.62
CA ASP A 276 0.31 -32.24 -50.03
C ASP A 276 -0.97 -33.11 -50.17
N GLY A 277 -1.91 -33.04 -49.23
CA GLY A 277 -3.18 -33.73 -49.31
C GLY A 277 -4.08 -33.26 -50.47
N TRP A 278 -4.06 -31.95 -50.79
CA TRP A 278 -4.72 -31.44 -51.97
C TRP A 278 -4.05 -31.93 -53.26
N LYS A 279 -2.72 -31.99 -53.28
CA LYS A 279 -1.98 -32.53 -54.42
C LYS A 279 -2.31 -34.00 -54.62
N ASP A 280 -2.26 -34.82 -53.56
CA ASP A 280 -2.65 -36.22 -53.62
C ASP A 280 -4.11 -36.41 -54.06
N TYR A 281 -5.00 -35.50 -53.62
CA TYR A 281 -6.39 -35.50 -54.09
C TYR A 281 -6.53 -35.18 -55.59
N TYR A 282 -5.81 -34.16 -56.09
CA TYR A 282 -5.83 -33.83 -57.50
C TYR A 282 -5.10 -34.85 -58.36
N ASP A 283 -3.99 -35.41 -57.89
CA ASP A 283 -3.29 -36.52 -58.54
C ASP A 283 -4.21 -37.76 -58.60
N GLY A 284 -4.90 -38.09 -57.49
CA GLY A 284 -5.90 -39.17 -57.47
C GLY A 284 -7.14 -38.88 -58.35
N GLN A 285 -7.56 -37.60 -58.46
CA GLN A 285 -8.60 -37.22 -59.43
C GLN A 285 -8.11 -37.37 -60.85
N GLN A 286 -6.86 -37.06 -61.15
CA GLN A 286 -6.29 -37.23 -62.47
C GLN A 286 -6.16 -38.72 -62.79
N GLU A 287 -5.68 -39.53 -61.82
CA GLU A 287 -5.64 -40.99 -61.95
C GLU A 287 -7.03 -41.62 -62.16
N LEU A 288 -8.02 -41.07 -61.45
CA LEU A 288 -9.44 -41.47 -61.64
C LEU A 288 -10.00 -41.09 -63.01
N LYS A 289 -9.52 -39.92 -63.54
CA LYS A 289 -9.93 -39.46 -64.87
C LYS A 289 -9.23 -40.29 -65.94
N ASP A 290 -7.95 -40.63 -65.73
CA ASP A 290 -7.19 -41.49 -66.66
C ASP A 290 -7.72 -42.92 -66.60
N ALA A 291 -8.03 -43.42 -65.38
CA ALA A 291 -8.73 -44.71 -65.20
C ALA A 291 -10.14 -44.77 -65.81
N ARG A 292 -10.89 -43.61 -65.82
CA ARG A 292 -12.16 -43.49 -66.56
C ARG A 292 -11.95 -43.54 -68.06
N ALA A 293 -10.87 -42.91 -68.56
CA ALA A 293 -10.57 -42.98 -69.97
C ALA A 293 -10.15 -44.43 -70.37
N GLU A 294 -9.38 -45.12 -69.53
CA GLU A 294 -9.09 -46.54 -69.67
C GLU A 294 -10.33 -47.44 -69.57
N LEU A 295 -11.30 -47.04 -68.69
CA LEU A 295 -12.57 -47.74 -68.57
C LEU A 295 -13.50 -47.54 -69.78
N ASP A 296 -13.44 -46.37 -70.45
CA ASP A 296 -14.16 -46.13 -71.65
C ASP A 296 -13.53 -46.90 -72.86
N ASP A 297 -12.21 -47.13 -72.82
CA ASP A 297 -11.53 -48.01 -73.72
C ASP A 297 -11.72 -49.51 -73.36
N ALA A 298 -11.91 -49.80 -72.02
CA ALA A 298 -12.13 -51.15 -71.52
C ALA A 298 -13.64 -51.60 -71.49
N LYS A 299 -14.55 -50.74 -71.97
CA LYS A 299 -15.98 -51.15 -72.23
C LYS A 299 -16.08 -52.35 -73.18
N ILE A 300 -14.98 -52.71 -73.80
CA ILE A 300 -14.87 -53.86 -74.73
C ILE A 300 -14.60 -55.17 -73.95
N GLU A 301 -14.16 -55.08 -72.70
CA GLU A 301 -13.95 -56.25 -71.83
C GLU A 301 -14.78 -56.11 -70.54
N LEU A 302 -16.10 -56.30 -70.70
CA LEU A 302 -17.15 -55.99 -69.67
C LEU A 302 -17.11 -56.79 -68.40
N ASP A 303 -16.52 -57.98 -68.37
CA ASP A 303 -16.54 -58.89 -67.26
C ASP A 303 -15.41 -58.68 -66.21
N ASP A 304 -14.25 -58.05 -66.59
CA ASP A 304 -13.17 -57.75 -65.65
C ASP A 304 -13.36 -56.33 -65.00
N GLY A 305 -14.15 -55.49 -65.59
CA GLY A 305 -14.41 -54.12 -65.14
C GLY A 305 -15.26 -54.04 -63.85
N GLU A 306 -16.19 -55.02 -63.66
CA GLU A 306 -17.03 -55.01 -62.46
C GLU A 306 -16.24 -55.36 -61.17
N MET A 307 -15.25 -56.26 -61.28
CA MET A 307 -14.36 -56.56 -60.15
C MET A 307 -13.39 -55.42 -59.89
N GLN A 308 -12.89 -54.72 -60.91
CA GLN A 308 -12.03 -53.52 -60.74
C GLN A 308 -12.82 -52.35 -60.21
N TYR A 309 -14.10 -52.21 -60.58
CA TYR A 309 -14.98 -51.19 -60.04
C TYR A 309 -15.24 -51.39 -58.54
N LEU A 310 -15.43 -52.63 -58.09
CA LEU A 310 -15.63 -52.97 -56.68
C LEU A 310 -14.40 -52.72 -55.83
N ASN A 311 -13.17 -53.05 -56.35
CA ASN A 311 -11.91 -52.72 -55.71
C ASN A 311 -11.65 -51.20 -55.63
N GLY A 312 -12.04 -50.43 -56.67
CA GLY A 312 -11.95 -48.96 -56.66
C GLY A 312 -12.89 -48.30 -55.69
N MET A 313 -14.02 -48.92 -55.41
CA MET A 313 -14.99 -48.44 -54.39
C MET A 313 -14.43 -48.66 -52.98
N GLU A 314 -13.78 -49.82 -52.73
CA GLU A 314 -13.15 -50.12 -51.46
C GLU A 314 -11.97 -49.16 -51.16
N GLU A 315 -11.14 -48.89 -52.16
CA GLU A 315 -10.06 -47.87 -52.07
C GLU A 315 -10.61 -46.42 -51.84
N TYR A 316 -11.81 -46.12 -52.43
CA TYR A 316 -12.47 -44.85 -52.19
C TYR A 316 -13.04 -44.69 -50.78
N GLU A 317 -13.63 -45.77 -50.25
CA GLU A 317 -14.11 -45.81 -48.83
C GLU A 317 -12.97 -45.67 -47.87
N ASP A 318 -11.83 -46.38 -48.10
CA ASP A 318 -10.62 -46.23 -47.30
C ASP A 318 -10.03 -44.80 -47.38
N ALA A 319 -10.05 -44.20 -48.58
CA ALA A 319 -9.62 -42.80 -48.75
C ALA A 319 -10.56 -41.77 -48.14
N LEU A 320 -11.88 -42.10 -48.07
CA LEU A 320 -12.87 -41.27 -47.37
C LEU A 320 -12.65 -41.32 -45.86
N ASP A 321 -12.35 -42.50 -45.33
CA ASP A 321 -12.00 -42.70 -43.95
C ASP A 321 -10.71 -41.96 -43.54
N GLU A 322 -9.70 -41.99 -44.45
CA GLU A 322 -8.47 -41.19 -44.26
C GLU A 322 -8.74 -39.66 -44.32
N TYR A 323 -9.62 -39.22 -45.26
CA TYR A 323 -10.06 -37.85 -45.35
C TYR A 323 -10.84 -37.37 -44.08
N GLU A 324 -11.74 -38.23 -43.58
CA GLU A 324 -12.47 -37.95 -42.32
C GLU A 324 -11.50 -37.84 -41.13
N LYS A 325 -10.48 -38.73 -41.09
CA LYS A 325 -9.39 -38.61 -40.09
C LYS A 325 -8.58 -37.34 -40.26
N GLY A 326 -8.17 -37.03 -41.46
CA GLY A 326 -7.43 -35.79 -41.74
C GLY A 326 -8.23 -34.53 -41.44
N ARG A 327 -9.57 -34.59 -41.63
CA ARG A 327 -10.47 -33.49 -41.25
C ARG A 327 -10.61 -33.39 -39.72
N ALA A 328 -10.69 -34.53 -39.04
CA ALA A 328 -10.73 -34.54 -37.55
C ALA A 328 -9.42 -33.99 -36.94
N GLU A 329 -8.26 -34.36 -37.56
CA GLU A 329 -6.96 -33.81 -37.16
C GLU A 329 -6.86 -32.29 -37.44
N TYR A 330 -7.47 -31.82 -38.53
CA TYR A 330 -7.55 -30.38 -38.84
C TYR A 330 -8.44 -29.64 -37.82
N GLU A 331 -9.64 -30.23 -37.45
CA GLU A 331 -10.53 -29.67 -36.47
C GLU A 331 -9.88 -29.66 -35.08
N ASP A 332 -9.11 -30.71 -34.74
CA ASP A 332 -8.32 -30.76 -33.51
C ASP A 332 -7.19 -29.72 -33.49
N GLY A 333 -6.51 -29.54 -34.62
CA GLY A 333 -5.50 -28.50 -34.80
C GLY A 333 -6.08 -27.07 -34.71
N LEU A 334 -7.30 -26.90 -35.21
CA LEU A 334 -8.03 -25.63 -35.11
C LEU A 334 -8.42 -25.32 -33.64
N ALA A 335 -8.87 -26.37 -32.93
CA ALA A 335 -9.18 -26.26 -31.51
C ALA A 335 -7.92 -25.91 -30.67
N GLN A 336 -6.78 -26.55 -30.99
CA GLN A 336 -5.51 -26.22 -30.37
C GLN A 336 -5.05 -24.79 -30.71
N TYR A 337 -5.32 -24.31 -31.93
CA TYR A 337 -5.06 -22.91 -32.31
C TYR A 337 -5.95 -21.94 -31.51
N GLU A 338 -7.26 -22.26 -31.39
CA GLU A 338 -8.18 -21.46 -30.57
C GLU A 338 -7.81 -21.45 -29.10
N ASP A 339 -7.35 -22.59 -28.57
CA ASP A 339 -6.87 -22.64 -27.19
C ASP A 339 -5.54 -21.89 -27.00
N GLY A 340 -4.65 -21.94 -28.00
CA GLY A 340 -3.45 -21.12 -28.04
C GLY A 340 -3.76 -19.61 -28.09
N VAL A 341 -4.81 -19.22 -28.83
CA VAL A 341 -5.29 -17.82 -28.85
C VAL A 341 -5.82 -17.41 -27.48
N LYS A 342 -6.57 -18.30 -26.79
CA LYS A 342 -7.06 -18.03 -25.44
C LYS A 342 -5.90 -17.94 -24.42
N GLU A 343 -4.86 -18.77 -24.56
CA GLU A 343 -3.65 -18.66 -23.76
C GLU A 343 -2.91 -17.32 -24.03
N LEU A 344 -2.88 -16.88 -25.31
CA LEU A 344 -2.33 -15.59 -25.69
C LEU A 344 -3.13 -14.43 -25.07
N GLU A 345 -4.48 -14.49 -25.15
CA GLU A 345 -5.36 -13.51 -24.50
C GLU A 345 -5.21 -13.51 -22.98
N SER A 346 -4.96 -14.70 -22.39
CA SER A 346 -4.66 -14.82 -20.95
C SER A 346 -3.32 -14.18 -20.62
N GLY A 347 -2.30 -14.44 -21.42
CA GLY A 347 -0.99 -13.81 -21.31
C GLY A 347 -1.04 -12.29 -21.51
N GLU A 348 -1.87 -11.80 -22.45
CA GLU A 348 -2.11 -10.36 -22.61
C GLU A 348 -2.78 -9.73 -21.39
N LYS A 349 -3.71 -10.46 -20.74
CA LYS A 349 -4.33 -9.99 -19.47
C LYS A 349 -3.32 -9.95 -18.33
N GLU A 350 -2.45 -10.95 -18.23
CA GLU A 350 -1.34 -10.95 -17.25
C GLU A 350 -0.35 -9.81 -17.53
N LEU A 351 -0.05 -9.56 -18.81
CA LEU A 351 0.78 -8.45 -19.25
C LEU A 351 0.13 -7.09 -18.93
N ALA A 352 -1.19 -6.98 -19.14
CA ALA A 352 -1.97 -5.79 -18.77
C ALA A 352 -1.98 -5.57 -17.26
N ALA A 353 -2.11 -6.66 -16.48
CA ALA A 353 -2.02 -6.61 -15.02
C ALA A 353 -0.61 -6.20 -14.55
N GLY A 354 0.43 -6.71 -15.21
CA GLY A 354 1.82 -6.30 -14.99
C GLY A 354 2.05 -4.82 -15.29
N ARG A 355 1.51 -4.34 -16.42
CA ARG A 355 1.53 -2.91 -16.77
C ARG A 355 0.80 -2.04 -15.75
N SER A 356 -0.36 -2.48 -15.29
CA SER A 356 -1.12 -1.76 -14.27
C SER A 356 -0.36 -1.66 -12.94
N LYS A 357 0.35 -2.73 -12.55
CA LYS A 357 1.24 -2.70 -11.38
C LYS A 357 2.41 -1.74 -11.57
N LEU A 358 3.00 -1.73 -12.78
CA LEU A 358 4.07 -0.80 -13.15
C LEU A 358 3.59 0.66 -13.14
N GLU A 359 2.41 0.91 -13.72
CA GLU A 359 1.77 2.23 -13.73
C GLU A 359 1.43 2.69 -12.32
N SER A 360 0.95 1.77 -11.46
CA SER A 360 0.70 2.06 -10.05
C SER A 360 1.99 2.43 -9.31
N GLY A 361 3.08 1.67 -9.52
CA GLY A 361 4.40 2.00 -8.99
C GLY A 361 4.93 3.36 -9.49
N GLN A 362 4.74 3.62 -10.79
CA GLN A 362 5.11 4.90 -11.41
C GLN A 362 4.27 6.07 -10.84
N GLN A 363 2.97 5.83 -10.60
CA GLN A 363 2.09 6.84 -9.98
C GLN A 363 2.49 7.12 -8.54
N GLN A 364 2.87 6.10 -7.76
CA GLN A 364 3.40 6.27 -6.41
C GLN A 364 4.69 7.08 -6.40
N LEU A 365 5.63 6.78 -7.30
CA LEU A 365 6.86 7.53 -7.49
C LEU A 365 6.58 8.99 -7.90
N ASN A 366 5.66 9.19 -8.85
CA ASN A 366 5.27 10.52 -9.29
C ASN A 366 4.55 11.31 -8.19
N SER A 367 3.73 10.64 -7.37
CA SER A 367 3.06 11.24 -6.22
C SER A 367 4.06 11.68 -5.15
N LEU A 368 5.04 10.83 -4.85
CA LEU A 368 6.15 11.15 -3.95
C LEU A 368 6.98 12.33 -4.49
N ALA A 369 7.37 12.27 -5.76
CA ALA A 369 8.10 13.35 -6.42
C ALA A 369 7.31 14.66 -6.42
N LYS A 370 6.00 14.59 -6.65
CA LYS A 370 5.10 15.73 -6.57
C LYS A 370 5.07 16.31 -5.16
N THR A 371 4.92 15.48 -4.14
CA THR A 371 4.92 15.93 -2.74
C THR A 371 6.22 16.66 -2.39
N VAL A 372 7.34 16.13 -2.84
CA VAL A 372 8.66 16.76 -2.65
C VAL A 372 8.76 18.08 -3.42
N THR A 373 8.33 18.11 -4.68
CA THR A 373 8.41 19.32 -5.51
C THR A 373 7.42 20.41 -5.08
N ASP A 374 6.26 20.01 -4.53
CA ASP A 374 5.29 20.95 -3.94
C ASP A 374 5.85 21.57 -2.64
N ALA A 375 6.58 20.80 -1.83
CA ALA A 375 7.28 21.31 -0.64
C ALA A 375 8.43 22.27 -1.00
N LEU A 376 8.97 22.16 -2.20
CA LEU A 376 9.98 23.10 -2.74
C LEU A 376 9.34 24.37 -3.32
N ALA A 377 8.02 24.47 -3.38
CA ALA A 377 7.35 25.67 -3.89
C ALA A 377 7.73 26.90 -3.05
N GLY A 378 8.22 27.92 -3.71
CA GLY A 378 8.70 29.15 -3.05
C GLY A 378 10.16 29.14 -2.60
N THR A 379 10.90 28.03 -2.72
CA THR A 379 12.32 27.94 -2.32
C THR A 379 13.29 28.37 -3.42
N GLY A 380 12.82 28.62 -4.65
CA GLY A 380 13.67 28.89 -5.81
C GLY A 380 14.34 27.64 -6.40
N SER A 381 13.99 26.46 -5.94
CA SER A 381 14.53 25.20 -6.45
C SER A 381 14.13 24.96 -7.91
N PRO A 382 15.04 24.49 -8.78
CA PRO A 382 14.73 24.15 -10.16
C PRO A 382 13.77 22.96 -10.31
N TYR A 383 13.42 22.31 -9.20
CA TYR A 383 12.51 21.16 -9.14
C TYR A 383 11.11 21.51 -8.62
N ALA A 384 10.89 22.75 -8.17
CA ALA A 384 9.58 23.21 -7.71
C ALA A 384 8.53 23.07 -8.82
N GLY A 385 7.49 22.28 -8.56
CA GLY A 385 6.42 21.98 -9.52
C GLY A 385 6.82 21.13 -10.74
N ALA A 386 8.00 20.53 -10.73
CA ALA A 386 8.54 19.74 -11.85
C ALA A 386 8.85 18.26 -11.45
N PRO A 387 7.83 17.45 -11.09
CA PRO A 387 8.04 16.09 -10.58
C PRO A 387 8.73 15.17 -11.58
N GLY A 388 8.46 15.28 -12.87
CA GLY A 388 9.11 14.47 -13.90
C GLY A 388 10.62 14.72 -13.99
N LYS A 389 11.02 15.99 -13.93
CA LYS A 389 12.44 16.35 -13.93
C LYS A 389 13.15 15.86 -12.67
N LEU A 390 12.49 15.94 -11.51
CA LEU A 390 13.03 15.44 -10.25
C LEU A 390 13.28 13.93 -10.33
N LEU A 391 12.34 13.15 -10.83
CA LEU A 391 12.47 11.70 -10.97
C LEU A 391 13.59 11.30 -11.94
N ASP A 392 13.71 12.00 -13.07
CA ASP A 392 14.76 11.75 -14.07
C ASP A 392 16.16 12.02 -13.49
N ASP A 393 16.32 13.11 -12.79
CA ASP A 393 17.60 13.52 -12.22
C ASP A 393 17.96 12.66 -10.99
N LEU A 394 16.98 12.28 -10.15
CA LEU A 394 17.16 11.28 -9.07
C LEU A 394 17.57 9.91 -9.62
N GLY A 395 16.93 9.46 -10.71
CA GLY A 395 17.27 8.20 -11.36
C GLY A 395 18.69 8.17 -11.94
N ARG A 396 19.28 9.35 -12.23
CA ARG A 396 20.67 9.52 -12.66
C ARG A 396 21.65 9.75 -11.52
N GLY A 397 21.15 9.83 -10.26
CA GLY A 397 21.98 10.12 -9.10
C GLY A 397 22.44 11.58 -9.02
N ASP A 398 21.68 12.52 -9.60
CA ASP A 398 22.04 13.93 -9.60
C ASP A 398 22.04 14.52 -8.20
N SER A 399 23.17 15.07 -7.80
CA SER A 399 23.38 15.58 -6.44
C SER A 399 22.48 16.79 -6.11
N ALA A 400 22.07 17.58 -7.11
CA ALA A 400 21.18 18.70 -6.92
C ALA A 400 19.72 18.22 -6.69
N ALA A 401 19.29 17.17 -7.38
CA ALA A 401 18.00 16.53 -7.16
C ALA A 401 17.92 15.88 -5.77
N ILE A 402 18.97 15.20 -5.36
CA ILE A 402 19.09 14.60 -4.02
C ILE A 402 19.01 15.68 -2.94
N ALA A 403 19.81 16.74 -3.05
CA ALA A 403 19.82 17.83 -2.09
C ALA A 403 18.47 18.58 -2.02
N ALA A 404 17.79 18.75 -3.16
CA ALA A 404 16.45 19.35 -3.20
C ALA A 404 15.41 18.48 -2.49
N THR A 405 15.51 17.15 -2.65
CA THR A 405 14.63 16.19 -1.98
C THR A 405 14.83 16.23 -0.47
N ASP A 406 16.06 16.29 -0.01
CA ASP A 406 16.39 16.41 1.42
C ASP A 406 15.91 17.72 2.03
N ALA A 407 16.09 18.84 1.33
CA ALA A 407 15.59 20.13 1.78
C ALA A 407 14.07 20.12 1.93
N ALA A 408 13.35 19.51 0.98
CA ALA A 408 11.90 19.37 1.06
C ALA A 408 11.46 18.53 2.25
N LEU A 409 12.11 17.39 2.48
CA LEU A 409 11.81 16.49 3.60
C LEU A 409 12.16 17.12 4.95
N GLY A 410 13.24 17.92 5.02
CA GLY A 410 13.60 18.73 6.19
C GLY A 410 12.54 19.78 6.52
N GLY A 411 12.06 20.48 5.51
CA GLY A 411 11.00 21.49 5.65
C GLY A 411 9.65 20.91 6.13
N MET A 412 9.28 19.73 5.67
CA MET A 412 8.05 19.03 6.10
C MET A 412 8.11 18.50 7.55
N ARG A 413 9.31 18.36 8.12
CA ARG A 413 9.51 17.95 9.53
C ARG A 413 9.43 19.12 10.51
N ALA A 414 9.61 20.36 10.01
CA ALA A 414 9.61 21.57 10.84
C ALA A 414 8.20 22.20 10.98
N GLN A 415 7.21 21.67 10.31
CA GLN A 415 5.78 21.99 10.47
C GLN A 415 5.07 20.94 11.31
#